data_1f4684032fc105f2af1e52495372f852
#
_entry.id   1f4684032fc105f2af1e52495372f852
#
_cell.length_a   1.000
_cell.length_b   1.000
_cell.length_c   1.000
_cell.angle_alpha   90.00
_cell.angle_beta   90.00
_cell.angle_gamma   90.00
#
_symmetry.space_group_name_H-M   'P 1'
#
loop_
_entity.id
_entity.type
_entity.pdbx_description
1 polymer ?
#
loop_
_entity_poly.entity_id
_entity_poly.type
_entity_poly.pdbx_seq_one_letter_code
_entity_poly.pdbx_strand_id
1 'polypeptide(L)'
;LTGLYPGNGLISDPTINVYENTVVPTDSYKVSHPLTPSKEIDSILFSLNLEQNMLGHDFVLNYAYYEHEYDSYGALNEASMDRPYHMGGVVNASLFEGRYTGAFTRDMIVDRSYSDNKNQELELRILSDSDGPLNYVAGLYSRVYKTTTIYEIESPGLEYFGNVGAG
;
A
#
# COMPACT_ATOMS: atom_id res chain seq x y z
N LEU A 1 -0.51 23.66 15.82
CA LEU A 1 -0.59 22.18 15.98
C LEU A 1 -0.61 21.75 17.46
N THR A 2 -0.08 22.57 18.37
CA THR A 2 -0.09 22.30 19.82
C THR A 2 -1.49 22.25 20.45
N GLY A 3 -2.49 22.84 19.80
CA GLY A 3 -3.90 22.74 20.21
C GLY A 3 -4.61 21.46 19.80
N LEU A 4 -3.97 20.64 18.93
CA LEU A 4 -4.60 19.46 18.35
C LEU A 4 -4.52 18.22 19.26
N TYR A 5 -3.59 18.20 20.22
CA TYR A 5 -3.41 17.10 21.17
C TYR A 5 -3.23 17.62 22.58
N PRO A 6 -4.26 18.26 23.16
CA PRO A 6 -4.14 18.74 24.53
C PRO A 6 -3.92 17.55 25.47
N GLY A 7 -2.79 17.53 26.13
CA GLY A 7 -2.51 16.59 27.20
C GLY A 7 -1.70 15.35 26.86
N ASN A 8 -1.32 15.12 25.60
CA ASN A 8 -0.34 14.07 25.31
C ASN A 8 1.11 14.55 25.35
N GLY A 9 1.34 15.81 25.66
CA GLY A 9 2.65 16.41 25.93
C GLY A 9 3.68 16.31 24.81
N LEU A 10 3.34 15.66 23.72
CA LEU A 10 4.26 15.29 22.64
C LEU A 10 5.01 16.48 22.01
N ILE A 11 4.42 17.67 22.11
CA ILE A 11 4.99 18.86 21.47
C ILE A 11 5.11 20.02 22.46
N SER A 12 4.33 20.02 23.52
CA SER A 12 4.23 21.15 24.46
C SER A 12 4.94 20.95 25.78
N ASP A 13 5.24 19.73 26.17
CA ASP A 13 5.95 19.44 27.42
C ASP A 13 7.30 18.77 27.13
N PRO A 14 8.41 19.49 27.20
CA PRO A 14 9.74 18.97 26.96
C PRO A 14 10.20 17.96 28.04
N THR A 15 9.45 17.78 29.10
CA THR A 15 9.78 16.82 30.15
C THR A 15 9.23 15.42 29.85
N ILE A 16 8.32 15.29 28.90
CA ILE A 16 7.74 14.01 28.51
C ILE A 16 8.60 13.36 27.45
N ASN A 17 9.18 12.23 27.80
CA ASN A 17 9.84 11.37 26.83
C ASN A 17 8.78 10.51 26.12
N VAL A 18 8.48 10.83 24.87
CA VAL A 18 7.49 10.10 24.07
C VAL A 18 7.91 8.67 23.74
N TYR A 19 9.19 8.38 23.89
CA TYR A 19 9.76 7.04 23.69
C TYR A 19 9.96 6.28 25.01
N GLU A 20 9.49 6.85 26.12
CA GLU A 20 9.50 6.15 27.40
C GLU A 20 8.70 4.85 27.26
N ASN A 21 9.22 3.75 27.74
CA ASN A 21 8.65 2.41 27.61
C ASN A 21 8.64 1.82 26.19
N THR A 22 9.41 2.39 25.26
CA THR A 22 9.64 1.74 23.98
C THR A 22 10.44 0.45 24.19
N VAL A 23 9.92 -0.66 23.71
CA VAL A 23 10.60 -1.95 23.77
C VAL A 23 11.50 -2.09 22.54
N VAL A 24 12.81 -2.00 22.76
CA VAL A 24 13.82 -2.26 21.74
C VAL A 24 14.41 -3.66 21.97
N PRO A 25 14.16 -4.64 21.10
CA PRO A 25 14.76 -5.96 21.25
C PRO A 25 16.29 -5.90 21.20
N THR A 26 16.94 -6.65 22.06
CA THR A 26 18.42 -6.78 22.06
C THR A 26 18.93 -7.75 20.98
N ASP A 27 18.05 -8.58 20.46
CA ASP A 27 18.31 -9.49 19.36
C ASP A 27 18.07 -8.77 18.03
N SER A 28 19.09 -8.68 17.17
CA SER A 28 19.03 -8.00 15.87
C SER A 28 18.07 -8.65 14.85
N TYR A 29 17.60 -9.86 15.13
CA TYR A 29 16.60 -10.56 14.31
C TYR A 29 15.17 -10.45 14.83
N LYS A 30 14.96 -9.70 15.89
CA LYS A 30 13.65 -9.45 16.48
C LYS A 30 13.26 -8.00 16.34
N VAL A 31 11.99 -7.78 16.06
CA VAL A 31 11.36 -6.46 16.08
C VAL A 31 10.25 -6.46 17.12
N SER A 32 10.09 -5.34 17.81
CA SER A 32 8.94 -5.09 18.66
C SER A 32 7.99 -4.17 17.89
N HIS A 33 6.84 -4.68 17.53
CA HIS A 33 5.87 -3.96 16.74
C HIS A 33 4.50 -3.94 17.46
N PRO A 34 3.79 -2.81 17.49
CA PRO A 34 2.52 -2.70 18.22
C PRO A 34 1.41 -3.55 17.61
N LEU A 35 1.57 -3.96 16.37
CA LEU A 35 0.62 -4.71 15.59
C LEU A 35 1.36 -5.71 14.70
N THR A 36 0.83 -6.89 14.54
CA THR A 36 1.36 -7.85 13.55
C THR A 36 1.01 -7.38 12.15
N PRO A 37 1.97 -6.96 11.34
CA PRO A 37 1.68 -6.53 9.98
C PRO A 37 1.24 -7.72 9.13
N SER A 38 0.37 -7.47 8.17
CA SER A 38 -0.01 -8.44 7.15
C SER A 38 0.27 -7.89 5.76
N LYS A 39 0.58 -8.81 4.86
CA LYS A 39 0.76 -8.51 3.45
C LYS A 39 0.28 -9.71 2.64
N GLU A 40 -0.68 -9.45 1.78
CA GLU A 40 -1.23 -10.44 0.87
C GLU A 40 -1.04 -9.97 -0.56
N ILE A 41 -0.62 -10.88 -1.42
CA ILE A 41 -0.36 -10.59 -2.83
C ILE A 41 -0.90 -11.75 -3.64
N ASP A 42 -1.87 -11.46 -4.48
CA ASP A 42 -2.38 -12.39 -5.48
C ASP A 42 -2.05 -11.88 -6.88
N SER A 43 -1.51 -12.75 -7.72
CA SER A 43 -1.12 -12.36 -9.07
C SER A 43 -1.38 -13.47 -10.06
N ILE A 44 -1.93 -13.08 -11.20
CA ILE A 44 -2.11 -13.95 -12.36
C ILE A 44 -1.42 -13.29 -13.53
N LEU A 45 -0.55 -14.04 -14.20
CA LEU A 45 0.07 -13.65 -15.46
C LEU A 45 -0.22 -14.72 -16.52
N PHE A 46 -0.78 -14.29 -17.62
CA PHE A 46 -0.89 -15.09 -18.82
C PHE A 46 -0.20 -14.36 -19.98
N SER A 47 0.62 -15.07 -20.74
CA SER A 47 1.25 -14.53 -21.94
C SER A 47 1.20 -15.53 -23.07
N LEU A 48 0.99 -15.02 -24.27
CA LEU A 48 1.01 -15.78 -25.52
C LEU A 48 1.87 -15.02 -26.52
N ASN A 49 2.85 -15.71 -27.08
CA ASN A 49 3.63 -15.25 -28.22
C ASN A 49 3.44 -16.25 -29.36
N LEU A 50 3.08 -15.76 -30.54
CA LEU A 50 2.99 -16.54 -31.77
C LEU A 50 3.82 -15.84 -32.83
N GLU A 51 4.66 -16.62 -33.49
CA GLU A 51 5.48 -16.15 -34.59
C GLU A 51 5.29 -17.09 -35.81
N GLN A 52 5.07 -16.50 -36.96
CA GLN A 52 4.86 -17.24 -38.16
C GLN A 52 5.53 -16.53 -39.34
N ASN A 53 6.44 -17.24 -40.01
CA ASN A 53 6.96 -16.79 -41.31
C ASN A 53 6.03 -17.25 -42.42
N MET A 54 5.56 -16.32 -43.22
CA MET A 54 4.75 -16.63 -44.41
C MET A 54 4.80 -15.48 -45.42
N LEU A 55 4.81 -15.81 -46.71
CA LEU A 55 4.81 -14.84 -47.81
C LEU A 55 5.99 -13.87 -47.79
N GLY A 56 7.15 -14.27 -47.24
CA GLY A 56 8.33 -13.42 -47.10
C GLY A 56 8.21 -12.36 -46.01
N HIS A 57 7.40 -12.64 -44.99
CA HIS A 57 7.23 -11.78 -43.85
C HIS A 57 7.15 -12.58 -42.57
N ASP A 58 7.64 -12.01 -41.50
CA ASP A 58 7.42 -12.52 -40.14
C ASP A 58 6.22 -11.81 -39.51
N PHE A 59 5.24 -12.60 -39.15
CA PHE A 59 4.08 -12.16 -38.41
C PHE A 59 4.27 -12.51 -36.95
N VAL A 60 4.12 -11.51 -36.07
CA VAL A 60 4.26 -11.68 -34.61
C VAL A 60 2.98 -11.21 -33.94
N LEU A 61 2.42 -12.08 -33.11
CA LEU A 61 1.32 -11.76 -32.19
C LEU A 61 1.83 -11.93 -30.77
N ASN A 62 1.77 -10.86 -29.99
CA ASN A 62 1.98 -10.89 -28.54
C ASN A 62 0.68 -10.53 -27.84
N TYR A 63 0.30 -11.34 -26.89
CA TYR A 63 -0.79 -11.03 -25.97
C TYR A 63 -0.31 -11.25 -24.53
N ALA A 64 -0.61 -10.31 -23.64
CA ALA A 64 -0.37 -10.46 -22.23
C ALA A 64 -1.59 -10.01 -21.42
N TYR A 65 -1.89 -10.79 -20.41
CA TYR A 65 -2.85 -10.45 -19.36
C TYR A 65 -2.15 -10.55 -18.02
N TYR A 66 -2.28 -9.50 -17.22
CA TYR A 66 -1.75 -9.45 -15.86
C TYR A 66 -2.82 -8.89 -14.92
N GLU A 67 -3.05 -9.60 -13.85
CA GLU A 67 -3.89 -9.17 -12.74
C GLU A 67 -3.07 -9.28 -11.46
N HIS A 68 -3.13 -8.25 -10.63
CA HIS A 68 -2.36 -8.17 -9.40
C HIS A 68 -3.18 -7.47 -8.34
N GLU A 69 -3.51 -8.19 -7.30
CA GLU A 69 -4.12 -7.69 -6.09
C GLU A 69 -3.09 -7.64 -4.97
N TYR A 70 -3.06 -6.53 -4.29
CA TYR A 70 -2.16 -6.27 -3.17
C TYR A 70 -2.96 -5.70 -2.02
N ASP A 71 -2.87 -6.30 -0.85
CA ASP A 71 -3.41 -5.79 0.39
C ASP A 71 -2.32 -5.83 1.46
N SER A 72 -2.02 -4.70 2.06
CA SER A 72 -1.08 -4.61 3.17
C SER A 72 -1.63 -3.76 4.28
N TYR A 73 -1.29 -4.15 5.48
CA TYR A 73 -1.76 -3.55 6.71
C TYR A 73 -0.66 -3.61 7.77
N GLY A 74 -0.39 -2.49 8.42
CA GLY A 74 0.67 -2.41 9.42
C GLY A 74 0.63 -1.12 10.21
N ALA A 75 1.41 -1.05 11.28
CA ALA A 75 1.57 0.20 12.01
C ALA A 75 2.72 1.01 11.44
N LEU A 76 2.50 2.31 11.25
CA LEU A 76 3.52 3.26 10.79
C LEU A 76 4.56 3.57 11.86
N ASN A 77 4.18 3.50 13.12
CA ASN A 77 5.11 3.68 14.21
C ASN A 77 5.82 2.37 14.52
N GLU A 78 7.07 2.29 14.16
CA GLU A 78 7.91 1.09 14.24
C GLU A 78 8.27 0.66 15.67
N ALA A 79 7.99 1.50 16.66
CA ALA A 79 8.29 1.21 18.06
C ALA A 79 7.02 0.83 18.82
N SER A 80 7.04 -0.33 19.47
CA SER A 80 5.97 -0.71 20.39
C SER A 80 6.03 0.17 21.62
N MET A 81 5.10 1.10 21.74
CA MET A 81 4.89 1.83 22.99
C MET A 81 3.92 1.04 23.86
N ASP A 82 4.42 0.55 24.98
CA ASP A 82 3.59 -0.14 25.96
C ASP A 82 2.96 0.86 26.95
N ARG A 83 2.25 1.84 26.40
CA ARG A 83 1.49 2.76 27.24
C ARG A 83 0.08 2.94 26.68
N PRO A 84 -0.91 3.07 27.55
CA PRO A 84 -2.25 3.43 27.15
C PRO A 84 -2.24 4.79 26.45
N TYR A 85 -3.08 4.92 25.43
CA TYR A 85 -3.33 6.19 24.79
C TYR A 85 -3.96 7.17 25.80
N HIS A 86 -3.33 8.31 26.03
CA HIS A 86 -3.83 9.36 26.92
C HIS A 86 -4.09 10.65 26.15
N MET A 87 -5.35 10.93 25.88
CA MET A 87 -5.77 12.27 25.47
C MET A 87 -6.19 13.07 26.71
N GLY A 88 -5.21 13.68 27.38
CA GLY A 88 -5.47 14.67 28.42
C GLY A 88 -6.44 14.29 29.54
N GLY A 89 -6.56 13.03 29.88
CA GLY A 89 -7.48 12.55 30.89
C GLY A 89 -8.98 12.59 30.53
N VAL A 90 -9.33 13.03 29.35
CA VAL A 90 -10.73 13.25 28.94
C VAL A 90 -11.27 12.16 28.05
N VAL A 91 -10.42 11.40 27.35
CA VAL A 91 -10.87 10.43 26.37
C VAL A 91 -10.25 9.06 26.65
N ASN A 92 -11.10 8.07 26.81
CA ASN A 92 -10.71 6.69 26.90
C ASN A 92 -10.46 6.15 25.48
N ALA A 93 -9.27 5.63 25.20
CA ALA A 93 -8.91 5.05 23.90
C ALA A 93 -9.87 3.93 23.46
N SER A 94 -10.52 3.27 24.40
CA SER A 94 -11.53 2.25 24.11
C SER A 94 -12.81 2.79 23.46
N LEU A 95 -12.96 4.11 23.35
CA LEU A 95 -14.09 4.74 22.64
C LEU A 95 -13.83 4.89 21.14
N PHE A 96 -12.61 4.62 20.67
CA PHE A 96 -12.24 4.73 19.28
C PHE A 96 -12.02 3.34 18.71
N GLU A 97 -12.79 3.02 17.70
CA GLU A 97 -12.67 1.78 16.97
C GLU A 97 -12.22 2.07 15.55
N GLY A 98 -10.99 1.66 15.21
CA GLY A 98 -10.54 1.65 13.84
C GLY A 98 -11.27 0.59 13.02
N ARG A 99 -11.54 0.87 11.77
CA ARG A 99 -12.26 -0.04 10.86
C ARG A 99 -11.60 -1.41 10.76
N TYR A 100 -10.27 -1.45 10.84
CA TYR A 100 -9.48 -2.67 10.68
C TYR A 100 -8.85 -3.14 12.00
N THR A 101 -8.62 -2.22 12.93
CA THR A 101 -7.92 -2.50 14.17
C THR A 101 -8.83 -2.84 15.34
N GLY A 102 -10.13 -2.53 15.23
CA GLY A 102 -11.01 -2.53 16.40
C GLY A 102 -10.63 -1.43 17.38
N ALA A 103 -10.91 -1.64 18.67
CA ALA A 103 -10.64 -0.65 19.69
C ALA A 103 -9.13 -0.39 19.87
N PHE A 104 -8.73 0.88 19.77
CA PHE A 104 -7.36 1.30 20.04
C PHE A 104 -7.11 1.28 21.55
N THR A 105 -6.23 0.42 21.99
CA THR A 105 -5.83 0.34 23.40
C THR A 105 -4.50 1.04 23.69
N ARG A 106 -3.80 1.45 22.65
CA ARG A 106 -2.50 2.12 22.73
C ARG A 106 -2.36 3.13 21.60
N ASP A 107 -1.36 4.02 21.75
CA ASP A 107 -1.07 5.03 20.73
C ASP A 107 -0.37 4.37 19.53
N MET A 108 -1.10 4.24 18.43
CA MET A 108 -0.55 3.73 17.18
C MET A 108 -1.23 4.39 15.99
N ILE A 109 -0.49 4.47 14.91
CA ILE A 109 -0.98 4.86 13.60
C ILE A 109 -0.88 3.64 12.72
N VAL A 110 -1.97 3.27 12.12
CA VAL A 110 -2.07 2.11 11.22
C VAL A 110 -2.31 2.61 9.82
N ASP A 111 -1.61 2.05 8.87
CA ASP A 111 -1.88 2.24 7.46
C ASP A 111 -2.34 0.95 6.79
N ARG A 112 -3.18 1.13 5.79
CA ARG A 112 -3.57 0.09 4.86
C ARG A 112 -3.37 0.58 3.45
N SER A 113 -2.72 -0.24 2.65
CA SER A 113 -2.60 -0.04 1.21
C SER A 113 -3.25 -1.20 0.48
N TYR A 114 -4.23 -0.89 -0.34
CA TYR A 114 -4.88 -1.85 -1.22
C TYR A 114 -4.73 -1.40 -2.66
N SER A 115 -4.39 -2.32 -3.56
CA SER A 115 -4.42 -2.05 -4.99
C SER A 115 -4.91 -3.27 -5.78
N ASP A 116 -5.78 -3.02 -6.74
CA ASP A 116 -6.21 -3.97 -7.77
C ASP A 116 -5.80 -3.41 -9.12
N ASN A 117 -4.94 -4.14 -9.82
CA ASN A 117 -4.38 -3.74 -11.10
C ASN A 117 -4.66 -4.82 -12.14
N LYS A 118 -5.24 -4.41 -13.28
CA LYS A 118 -5.50 -5.27 -14.42
C LYS A 118 -4.90 -4.65 -15.66
N ASN A 119 -4.11 -5.42 -16.37
CA ASN A 119 -3.45 -5.01 -17.60
C ASN A 119 -3.67 -6.04 -18.69
N GLN A 120 -4.08 -5.56 -19.85
CA GLN A 120 -4.19 -6.37 -21.07
C GLN A 120 -3.42 -5.67 -22.18
N GLU A 121 -2.58 -6.41 -22.86
CA GLU A 121 -1.77 -5.91 -23.95
C GLU A 121 -1.92 -6.84 -25.15
N LEU A 122 -2.07 -6.24 -26.32
CA LEU A 122 -2.07 -6.92 -27.60
C LEU A 122 -1.14 -6.18 -28.55
N GLU A 123 -0.22 -6.89 -29.13
CA GLU A 123 0.66 -6.39 -30.15
C GLU A 123 0.61 -7.31 -31.36
N LEU A 124 0.45 -6.72 -32.54
CA LEU A 124 0.56 -7.37 -33.82
C LEU A 124 1.66 -6.69 -34.63
N ARG A 125 2.64 -7.41 -35.09
CA ARG A 125 3.73 -6.90 -35.92
C ARG A 125 3.86 -7.73 -37.21
N ILE A 126 4.25 -7.05 -38.26
CA ILE A 126 4.71 -7.63 -39.48
C ILE A 126 6.09 -7.08 -39.81
N LEU A 127 7.03 -7.95 -40.04
CA LEU A 127 8.40 -7.62 -40.41
C LEU A 127 8.65 -8.14 -41.81
N SER A 128 9.30 -7.34 -42.66
CA SER A 128 9.76 -7.83 -43.96
C SER A 128 10.94 -8.79 -43.76
N ASP A 129 10.85 -9.95 -44.35
CA ASP A 129 11.94 -10.93 -44.44
C ASP A 129 12.41 -11.00 -45.92
N SER A 130 13.16 -10.00 -46.31
CA SER A 130 13.65 -9.97 -47.71
C SER A 130 15.08 -9.41 -47.77
N ASP A 131 15.86 -9.99 -48.69
CA ASP A 131 17.18 -9.47 -49.06
C ASP A 131 17.10 -8.23 -49.96
N GLY A 132 15.90 -7.66 -50.09
CA GLY A 132 15.63 -6.48 -50.91
C GLY A 132 16.15 -5.17 -50.32
N PRO A 133 16.13 -4.09 -51.12
CA PRO A 133 16.61 -2.78 -50.66
C PRO A 133 15.68 -2.12 -49.64
N LEU A 134 14.51 -2.64 -49.37
CA LEU A 134 13.53 -2.11 -48.45
C LEU A 134 13.18 -3.15 -47.39
N ASN A 135 13.54 -2.86 -46.15
CA ASN A 135 13.09 -3.60 -44.98
C ASN A 135 12.21 -2.71 -44.12
N TYR A 136 11.12 -3.23 -43.59
CA TYR A 136 10.18 -2.48 -42.80
C TYR A 136 9.60 -3.32 -41.63
N VAL A 137 9.15 -2.62 -40.63
CA VAL A 137 8.34 -3.16 -39.54
C VAL A 137 7.09 -2.29 -39.46
N ALA A 138 5.93 -2.93 -39.42
CA ALA A 138 4.66 -2.28 -39.16
C ALA A 138 3.91 -3.06 -38.09
N GLY A 139 3.08 -2.38 -37.31
CA GLY A 139 2.33 -3.08 -36.29
C GLY A 139 1.23 -2.22 -35.67
N LEU A 140 0.44 -2.91 -34.88
CA LEU A 140 -0.61 -2.35 -34.05
C LEU A 140 -0.38 -2.75 -32.61
N TYR A 141 -0.55 -1.82 -31.71
CA TYR A 141 -0.47 -2.05 -30.27
C TYR A 141 -1.70 -1.52 -29.58
N SER A 142 -2.24 -2.30 -28.65
CA SER A 142 -3.35 -1.90 -27.79
C SER A 142 -3.04 -2.29 -26.37
N ARG A 143 -3.31 -1.38 -25.44
CA ARG A 143 -3.21 -1.62 -24.01
C ARG A 143 -4.45 -1.13 -23.28
N VAL A 144 -4.98 -1.96 -22.42
CA VAL A 144 -6.02 -1.58 -21.44
C VAL A 144 -5.46 -1.80 -20.06
N TYR A 145 -5.32 -0.71 -19.32
CA TYR A 145 -4.85 -0.72 -17.94
C TYR A 145 -5.93 -0.14 -17.03
N LYS A 146 -6.27 -0.89 -15.98
CA LYS A 146 -7.18 -0.45 -14.93
C LYS A 146 -6.49 -0.61 -13.59
N THR A 147 -6.59 0.39 -12.76
CA THR A 147 -6.07 0.35 -11.39
C THR A 147 -7.07 0.95 -10.43
N THR A 148 -7.18 0.33 -9.27
CA THR A 148 -7.85 0.89 -8.11
C THR A 148 -6.83 0.88 -6.98
N THR A 149 -6.61 2.03 -6.36
CA THR A 149 -5.72 2.13 -5.21
C THR A 149 -6.47 2.81 -4.08
N ILE A 150 -6.43 2.20 -2.91
CA ILE A 150 -6.99 2.72 -1.68
C ILE A 150 -5.85 2.80 -0.67
N TYR A 151 -5.69 3.95 -0.05
CA TYR A 151 -4.77 4.15 1.04
C TYR A 151 -5.52 4.75 2.21
N GLU A 152 -5.48 4.09 3.34
CA GLU A 152 -6.20 4.47 4.55
C GLU A 152 -5.22 4.59 5.71
N ILE A 153 -5.42 5.60 6.53
CA ILE A 153 -4.68 5.79 7.77
C ILE A 153 -5.69 5.82 8.91
N GLU A 154 -5.47 5.00 9.91
CA GLU A 154 -6.25 4.97 11.13
C GLU A 154 -5.38 5.40 12.31
N SER A 155 -5.88 6.27 13.14
CA SER A 155 -5.28 6.59 14.42
C SER A 155 -6.32 7.15 15.39
N PRO A 156 -6.13 6.97 16.70
CA PRO A 156 -7.05 7.53 17.70
C PRO A 156 -7.19 9.04 17.57
N GLY A 157 -6.10 9.73 17.21
CA GLY A 157 -6.11 11.18 17.04
C GLY A 157 -6.97 11.63 15.87
N LEU A 158 -6.94 10.94 14.75
CA LEU A 158 -7.76 11.25 13.58
C LEU A 158 -9.24 11.05 13.88
N GLU A 159 -9.61 9.97 14.54
CA GLU A 159 -10.99 9.71 14.95
C GLU A 159 -11.52 10.75 15.93
N TYR A 160 -10.71 11.14 16.90
CA TYR A 160 -11.08 12.22 17.83
C TYR A 160 -11.42 13.49 17.06
N PHE A 161 -10.62 13.87 16.08
CA PHE A 161 -10.89 15.06 15.29
C PHE A 161 -12.16 14.94 14.44
N GLY A 162 -12.38 13.77 13.84
CA GLY A 162 -13.59 13.50 13.09
C GLY A 162 -14.84 13.66 13.95
N ASN A 163 -14.79 13.21 15.17
CA ASN A 163 -15.96 13.22 16.06
C ASN A 163 -16.17 14.57 16.76
N VAL A 164 -15.13 15.29 17.11
CA VAL A 164 -15.23 16.60 17.83
C VAL A 164 -15.37 17.77 16.86
N GLY A 165 -14.81 17.64 15.65
CA GLY A 165 -14.89 18.69 14.63
C GLY A 165 -16.19 18.69 13.82
N ALA A 166 -17.04 17.67 13.99
CA ALA A 166 -18.32 17.52 13.29
C ALA A 166 -19.53 17.97 14.13
N GLY A 167 -19.31 18.49 15.34
CA GLY A 167 -20.35 18.99 16.26
C GLY A 167 -20.49 20.51 16.26
#